data_af9c7b75ad4f5fd19e95e51b02651867
#
_entry.id   af9c7b75ad4f5fd19e95e51b02651867
#
_cell.length_a   1.000
_cell.length_b   1.000
_cell.length_c   1.000
_cell.angle_alpha   90.00
_cell.angle_beta   90.00
_cell.angle_gamma   90.00
#
_symmetry.space_group_name_H-M   'P 1'
#
loop_
_entity.id
_entity.type
_entity.pdbx_description
1 polymer ?
#
loop_
_entity_poly.entity_id
_entity_poly.type
_entity_poly.pdbx_seq_one_letter_code
_entity_poly.pdbx_strand_id
1 'polypeptide(L)'
;RDADLSDAKLMRANLGQAQLDGADLSGADLSFTSLRGASLRGAKLTGTLLYGTDLRDADLTGAQLDPSALDEAHWQGASGITDGIRSHAALHNAGVEAFQAGRWSAAEKLFSDAISRQPEEPLSWVARGISRGEQAKDDIAADDFRYAASLYNAQGSTDWARQLTDAAKSVSQRRFQDLSAKEGKGIGGQLLQNTISGLRMIAPIAAKALIPFGVGF
;
A
#
# COMPACT_ATOMS: atom_id res chain seq x y z
N ARG A 1 9.12 21.57 22.22
CA ARG A 1 7.79 22.06 21.83
C ARG A 1 7.93 23.43 21.23
N ASP A 2 7.11 23.74 20.19
CA ASP A 2 7.01 25.04 19.54
C ASP A 2 8.36 25.65 19.10
N ALA A 3 9.34 24.80 18.81
CA ALA A 3 10.66 25.22 18.33
C ALA A 3 10.57 25.65 16.88
N ASP A 4 11.27 26.74 16.53
CA ASP A 4 11.45 27.12 15.13
C ASP A 4 12.69 26.40 14.59
N LEU A 5 12.43 25.46 13.68
CA LEU A 5 13.41 24.67 12.93
C LEU A 5 13.17 24.81 11.42
N SER A 6 12.51 25.91 11.02
CA SER A 6 12.23 26.17 9.60
C SER A 6 13.53 26.25 8.81
N ASP A 7 13.54 25.65 7.62
CA ASP A 7 14.70 25.55 6.72
C ASP A 7 15.96 24.92 7.35
N ALA A 8 15.82 24.26 8.51
CA ALA A 8 16.95 23.65 9.22
C ALA A 8 17.54 22.48 8.42
N LYS A 9 18.85 22.32 8.44
CA LYS A 9 19.56 21.19 7.83
C LYS A 9 19.79 20.11 8.87
N LEU A 10 18.86 19.15 8.93
CA LEU A 10 18.85 18.08 9.93
C LEU A 10 19.11 16.70 9.29
N MET A 11 19.65 16.68 8.08
CA MET A 11 19.94 15.45 7.35
C MET A 11 20.78 14.48 8.22
N ARG A 12 20.33 13.21 8.29
CA ARG A 12 20.98 12.15 9.06
C ARG A 12 21.05 12.38 10.59
N ALA A 13 20.29 13.34 11.11
CA ALA A 13 20.19 13.55 12.54
C ALA A 13 19.48 12.39 13.25
N ASN A 14 19.77 12.21 14.53
CA ASN A 14 19.00 11.30 15.37
C ASN A 14 18.09 12.11 16.30
N LEU A 15 16.82 12.16 15.95
CA LEU A 15 15.73 12.79 16.69
C LEU A 15 14.70 11.76 17.17
N GLY A 16 15.14 10.50 17.34
CA GLY A 16 14.28 9.43 17.85
C GLY A 16 13.70 9.80 19.22
N GLN A 17 12.38 9.59 19.40
CA GLN A 17 11.62 9.95 20.61
C GLN A 17 11.67 11.43 21.00
N ALA A 18 12.09 12.32 20.10
CA ALA A 18 12.10 13.76 20.35
C ALA A 18 10.69 14.32 20.56
N GLN A 19 10.58 15.35 21.40
CA GLN A 19 9.35 16.09 21.67
C GLN A 19 9.31 17.33 20.78
N LEU A 20 8.70 17.21 19.59
CA LEU A 20 8.63 18.26 18.56
C LEU A 20 7.17 18.76 18.36
N ASP A 21 6.34 18.64 19.41
CA ASP A 21 4.95 19.12 19.36
C ASP A 21 4.93 20.60 19.02
N GLY A 22 4.13 20.98 18.02
CA GLY A 22 3.96 22.36 17.55
C GLY A 22 5.20 22.97 16.87
N ALA A 23 6.29 22.23 16.72
CA ALA A 23 7.50 22.75 16.09
C ALA A 23 7.24 23.15 14.63
N ASP A 24 7.86 24.24 14.19
CA ASP A 24 7.91 24.64 12.80
C ASP A 24 9.13 24.00 12.14
N LEU A 25 8.90 23.03 11.28
CA LEU A 25 9.89 22.31 10.47
C LEU A 25 9.70 22.60 8.98
N SER A 26 8.95 23.65 8.65
CA SER A 26 8.65 24.01 7.26
C SER A 26 9.93 24.21 6.46
N GLY A 27 10.03 23.56 5.28
CA GLY A 27 11.21 23.63 4.43
C GLY A 27 12.47 22.94 4.95
N ALA A 28 12.45 22.33 6.14
CA ALA A 28 13.61 21.65 6.70
C ALA A 28 14.02 20.43 5.87
N ASP A 29 15.32 20.14 5.83
CA ASP A 29 15.84 18.90 5.26
C ASP A 29 16.03 17.86 6.37
N LEU A 30 15.10 16.92 6.43
CA LEU A 30 15.10 15.77 7.34
C LEU A 30 15.52 14.46 6.64
N SER A 31 16.10 14.55 5.46
CA SER A 31 16.49 13.35 4.70
C SER A 31 17.36 12.43 5.52
N PHE A 32 16.99 11.13 5.55
CA PHE A 32 17.67 10.09 6.33
C PHE A 32 17.71 10.33 7.85
N THR A 33 16.91 11.24 8.37
CA THR A 33 16.82 11.52 9.82
C THR A 33 16.01 10.43 10.52
N SER A 34 16.43 10.03 11.71
CA SER A 34 15.60 9.18 12.57
C SER A 34 14.69 10.06 13.42
N LEU A 35 13.37 9.90 13.21
CA LEU A 35 12.28 10.47 14.02
C LEU A 35 11.42 9.34 14.63
N ARG A 36 12.01 8.16 14.78
CA ARG A 36 11.30 6.99 15.28
C ARG A 36 10.73 7.26 16.69
N GLY A 37 9.41 7.06 16.84
CA GLY A 37 8.70 7.28 18.10
C GLY A 37 8.66 8.75 18.54
N ALA A 38 9.03 9.70 17.70
CA ALA A 38 8.98 11.12 18.03
C ALA A 38 7.54 11.62 18.13
N SER A 39 7.29 12.62 18.98
CA SER A 39 6.03 13.35 19.02
C SER A 39 6.14 14.60 18.14
N LEU A 40 5.33 14.62 17.07
CA LEU A 40 5.24 15.71 16.08
C LEU A 40 3.82 16.28 16.04
N ARG A 41 3.10 16.22 17.16
CA ARG A 41 1.71 16.66 17.25
C ARG A 41 1.58 18.14 16.90
N GLY A 42 0.76 18.44 15.89
CA GLY A 42 0.56 19.81 15.43
C GLY A 42 1.78 20.48 14.79
N ALA A 43 2.84 19.75 14.54
CA ALA A 43 4.05 20.28 13.90
C ALA A 43 3.74 20.71 12.44
N LYS A 44 4.44 21.74 11.96
CA LYS A 44 4.40 22.16 10.57
C LYS A 44 5.54 21.49 9.81
N LEU A 45 5.17 20.70 8.81
CA LEU A 45 6.08 19.92 7.95
C LEU A 45 5.86 20.24 6.46
N THR A 46 5.27 21.39 6.15
CA THR A 46 5.03 21.83 4.79
C THR A 46 6.35 22.13 4.08
N GLY A 47 6.58 21.55 2.90
CA GLY A 47 7.83 21.72 2.16
C GLY A 47 9.03 20.98 2.76
N THR A 48 8.83 20.18 3.81
CA THR A 48 9.91 19.41 4.45
C THR A 48 10.38 18.27 3.55
N LEU A 49 11.70 18.10 3.41
CA LEU A 49 12.27 16.95 2.70
C LEU A 49 12.36 15.73 3.64
N LEU A 50 11.56 14.70 3.37
CA LEU A 50 11.45 13.49 4.18
C LEU A 50 12.03 12.23 3.50
N TYR A 51 12.90 12.38 2.53
CA TYR A 51 13.51 11.27 1.81
C TYR A 51 14.25 10.32 2.76
N GLY A 52 13.84 9.05 2.82
CA GLY A 52 14.46 8.04 3.70
C GLY A 52 14.35 8.32 5.20
N THR A 53 13.51 9.28 5.61
CA THR A 53 13.28 9.61 7.03
C THR A 53 12.56 8.46 7.75
N ASP A 54 13.06 8.08 8.93
CA ASP A 54 12.44 7.07 9.78
C ASP A 54 11.40 7.71 10.71
N LEU A 55 10.13 7.67 10.34
CA LEU A 55 8.97 8.13 11.12
C LEU A 55 8.21 6.97 11.78
N ARG A 56 8.82 5.78 11.86
CA ARG A 56 8.15 4.62 12.46
C ARG A 56 7.72 4.91 13.89
N ASP A 57 6.50 4.53 14.21
CA ASP A 57 5.89 4.72 15.54
C ASP A 57 5.79 6.20 16.00
N ALA A 58 5.98 7.18 15.11
CA ALA A 58 5.86 8.60 15.42
C ALA A 58 4.38 9.05 15.55
N ASP A 59 4.12 10.07 16.36
CA ASP A 59 2.80 10.70 16.47
C ASP A 59 2.73 11.98 15.64
N LEU A 60 2.05 11.89 14.50
CA LEU A 60 1.79 12.99 13.55
C LEU A 60 0.40 13.61 13.72
N THR A 61 -0.26 13.40 14.87
CA THR A 61 -1.62 13.90 15.11
C THR A 61 -1.68 15.42 14.93
N GLY A 62 -2.47 15.87 13.96
CA GLY A 62 -2.63 17.30 13.65
C GLY A 62 -1.43 17.94 12.96
N ALA A 63 -0.40 17.19 12.60
CA ALA A 63 0.72 17.71 11.82
C ALA A 63 0.28 18.15 10.42
N GLN A 64 0.90 19.22 9.91
CA GLN A 64 0.64 19.75 8.58
C GLN A 64 1.72 19.23 7.63
N LEU A 65 1.33 18.34 6.72
CA LEU A 65 2.19 17.70 5.72
C LEU A 65 1.64 17.96 4.31
N ASP A 66 2.54 18.00 3.35
CA ASP A 66 2.14 17.97 1.94
C ASP A 66 1.62 16.58 1.55
N PRO A 67 0.71 16.48 0.55
CA PRO A 67 0.09 15.20 0.18
C PRO A 67 1.06 14.08 -0.20
N SER A 68 2.26 14.41 -0.70
CA SER A 68 3.29 13.44 -1.13
C SER A 68 4.46 13.31 -0.15
N ALA A 69 4.43 14.02 0.97
CA ALA A 69 5.57 14.09 1.89
C ALA A 69 6.00 12.74 2.45
N LEU A 70 5.08 11.79 2.59
CA LEU A 70 5.36 10.47 3.17
C LEU A 70 5.74 9.40 2.14
N ASP A 71 5.81 9.72 0.85
CA ASP A 71 6.05 8.74 -0.21
C ASP A 71 7.41 8.05 -0.09
N GLU A 72 8.40 8.79 0.36
CA GLU A 72 9.78 8.33 0.46
C GLU A 72 10.25 8.18 1.92
N ALA A 73 9.32 8.25 2.88
CA ALA A 73 9.60 8.09 4.31
C ALA A 73 9.15 6.72 4.84
N HIS A 74 9.79 6.26 5.90
CA HIS A 74 9.38 5.05 6.65
C HIS A 74 8.46 5.46 7.79
N TRP A 75 7.15 5.22 7.68
CA TRP A 75 6.14 5.69 8.64
C TRP A 75 5.27 4.58 9.25
N GLN A 76 5.70 3.30 9.16
CA GLN A 76 4.99 2.17 9.72
C GLN A 76 4.73 2.38 11.22
N GLY A 77 3.49 2.18 11.65
CA GLY A 77 3.08 2.41 13.05
C GLY A 77 2.88 3.88 13.43
N ALA A 78 3.19 4.84 12.56
CA ALA A 78 2.93 6.24 12.84
C ALA A 78 1.42 6.52 12.95
N SER A 79 1.05 7.37 13.92
CA SER A 79 -0.32 7.78 14.18
C SER A 79 -0.61 9.19 13.65
N GLY A 80 -1.91 9.56 13.51
CA GLY A 80 -2.32 10.91 13.12
C GLY A 80 -2.22 11.23 11.63
N ILE A 81 -1.87 10.27 10.78
CA ILE A 81 -1.86 10.44 9.33
C ILE A 81 -3.31 10.45 8.83
N THR A 82 -3.76 11.61 8.37
CA THR A 82 -5.13 11.78 7.83
C THR A 82 -5.23 11.28 6.40
N ASP A 83 -6.43 10.86 5.98
CA ASP A 83 -6.67 10.32 4.63
C ASP A 83 -6.31 11.33 3.51
N GLY A 84 -6.36 12.64 3.79
CA GLY A 84 -5.98 13.69 2.86
C GLY A 84 -4.47 13.80 2.60
N ILE A 85 -3.64 13.30 3.51
CA ILE A 85 -2.17 13.33 3.45
C ILE A 85 -1.62 12.03 2.83
N ARG A 86 -2.41 10.96 2.88
CA ARG A 86 -1.98 9.66 2.33
C ARG A 86 -1.88 9.73 0.81
N SER A 87 -0.65 9.69 0.34
CA SER A 87 -0.37 9.48 -1.08
C SER A 87 -0.79 8.10 -1.55
N HIS A 88 -0.72 7.87 -2.86
CA HIS A 88 -0.87 6.55 -3.44
C HIS A 88 0.03 5.51 -2.75
N ALA A 89 1.34 5.79 -2.63
CA ALA A 89 2.30 4.88 -2.03
C ALA A 89 1.97 4.58 -0.56
N ALA A 90 1.62 5.61 0.23
CA ALA A 90 1.23 5.46 1.62
C ALA A 90 -0.01 4.58 1.80
N LEU A 91 -1.03 4.77 0.95
CA LEU A 91 -2.26 3.97 0.97
C LEU A 91 -1.99 2.53 0.52
N HIS A 92 -1.17 2.35 -0.52
CA HIS A 92 -0.76 1.02 -0.98
C HIS A 92 -0.02 0.26 0.13
N ASN A 93 0.97 0.88 0.77
CA ASN A 93 1.76 0.28 1.84
C ASN A 93 0.88 -0.13 3.04
N ALA A 94 -0.04 0.74 3.46
CA ALA A 94 -1.02 0.40 4.50
C ALA A 94 -1.93 -0.77 4.07
N GLY A 95 -2.27 -0.85 2.79
CA GLY A 95 -2.99 -1.99 2.20
C GLY A 95 -2.21 -3.29 2.31
N VAL A 96 -0.90 -3.25 2.01
CA VAL A 96 0.01 -4.41 2.15
C VAL A 96 0.08 -4.88 3.60
N GLU A 97 0.24 -3.98 4.55
CA GLU A 97 0.25 -4.32 5.99
C GLU A 97 -1.07 -4.96 6.44
N ALA A 98 -2.21 -4.40 6.00
CA ALA A 98 -3.53 -4.96 6.30
C ALA A 98 -3.68 -6.35 5.68
N PHE A 99 -3.20 -6.57 4.45
CA PHE A 99 -3.22 -7.86 3.77
C PHE A 99 -2.39 -8.90 4.51
N GLN A 100 -1.15 -8.57 4.88
CA GLN A 100 -0.25 -9.46 5.63
C GLN A 100 -0.81 -9.82 7.00
N ALA A 101 -1.59 -8.93 7.61
CA ALA A 101 -2.31 -9.19 8.85
C ALA A 101 -3.62 -9.98 8.68
N GLY A 102 -3.93 -10.47 7.46
CA GLY A 102 -5.17 -11.21 7.16
C GLY A 102 -6.45 -10.35 7.17
N ARG A 103 -6.31 -9.04 7.21
CA ARG A 103 -7.43 -8.07 7.21
C ARG A 103 -7.80 -7.68 5.78
N TRP A 104 -8.23 -8.66 4.98
CA TRP A 104 -8.39 -8.52 3.53
C TRP A 104 -9.43 -7.47 3.10
N SER A 105 -10.50 -7.28 3.86
CA SER A 105 -11.50 -6.23 3.57
C SER A 105 -10.93 -4.82 3.80
N ALA A 106 -10.10 -4.65 4.84
CA ALA A 106 -9.40 -3.38 5.08
C ALA A 106 -8.35 -3.12 4.00
N ALA A 107 -7.61 -4.16 3.57
CA ALA A 107 -6.65 -4.09 2.49
C ALA A 107 -7.34 -3.69 1.16
N GLU A 108 -8.46 -4.30 0.82
CA GLU A 108 -9.26 -3.94 -0.37
C GLU A 108 -9.65 -2.46 -0.38
N LYS A 109 -10.09 -1.93 0.77
CA LYS A 109 -10.43 -0.51 0.88
C LYS A 109 -9.21 0.38 0.66
N LEU A 110 -8.09 0.09 1.32
CA LEU A 110 -6.86 0.87 1.21
C LEU A 110 -6.28 0.85 -0.22
N PHE A 111 -6.30 -0.30 -0.90
CA PHE A 111 -5.91 -0.38 -2.30
C PHE A 111 -6.89 0.37 -3.21
N SER A 112 -8.18 0.41 -2.89
CA SER A 112 -9.15 1.21 -3.64
C SER A 112 -8.88 2.71 -3.49
N ASP A 113 -8.55 3.15 -2.29
CA ASP A 113 -8.17 4.53 -2.01
C ASP A 113 -6.84 4.88 -2.72
N ALA A 114 -5.85 3.97 -2.76
CA ALA A 114 -4.62 4.12 -3.54
C ALA A 114 -4.90 4.27 -5.04
N ILE A 115 -5.73 3.40 -5.60
CA ILE A 115 -6.15 3.46 -7.01
C ILE A 115 -6.82 4.80 -7.34
N SER A 116 -7.64 5.33 -6.43
CA SER A 116 -8.29 6.64 -6.63
C SER A 116 -7.29 7.79 -6.71
N ARG A 117 -6.10 7.65 -6.11
CA ARG A 117 -5.02 8.64 -6.19
C ARG A 117 -4.19 8.51 -7.46
N GLN A 118 -3.93 7.28 -7.90
CA GLN A 118 -3.11 7.00 -9.09
C GLN A 118 -3.67 5.77 -9.83
N PRO A 119 -4.72 5.95 -10.64
CA PRO A 119 -5.40 4.85 -11.31
C PRO A 119 -4.56 4.14 -12.38
N GLU A 120 -3.51 4.79 -12.89
CA GLU A 120 -2.59 4.22 -13.88
C GLU A 120 -1.49 3.33 -13.29
N GLU A 121 -1.39 3.22 -11.96
CA GLU A 121 -0.41 2.35 -11.29
C GLU A 121 -0.96 0.91 -11.17
N PRO A 122 -0.44 -0.06 -11.96
CA PRO A 122 -1.03 -1.38 -12.04
C PRO A 122 -0.89 -2.21 -10.76
N LEU A 123 0.12 -1.95 -9.92
CA LEU A 123 0.38 -2.77 -8.72
C LEU A 123 -0.76 -2.71 -7.70
N SER A 124 -1.38 -1.55 -7.53
CA SER A 124 -2.52 -1.41 -6.60
C SER A 124 -3.75 -2.17 -7.09
N TRP A 125 -3.98 -2.24 -8.39
CA TRP A 125 -5.03 -3.07 -8.98
C TRP A 125 -4.75 -4.55 -8.75
N VAL A 126 -3.52 -5.01 -8.96
CA VAL A 126 -3.12 -6.40 -8.68
C VAL A 126 -3.33 -6.73 -7.21
N ALA A 127 -2.86 -5.89 -6.30
CA ALA A 127 -2.98 -6.10 -4.85
C ALA A 127 -4.44 -6.14 -4.39
N ARG A 128 -5.31 -5.26 -4.96
CA ARG A 128 -6.75 -5.30 -4.70
C ARG A 128 -7.40 -6.57 -5.23
N GLY A 129 -7.06 -6.98 -6.44
CA GLY A 129 -7.54 -8.22 -7.04
C GLY A 129 -7.19 -9.44 -6.18
N ILE A 130 -5.96 -9.51 -5.66
CA ILE A 130 -5.55 -10.56 -4.74
C ILE A 130 -6.39 -10.51 -3.45
N SER A 131 -6.55 -9.32 -2.85
CA SER A 131 -7.36 -9.14 -1.62
C SER A 131 -8.82 -9.54 -1.81
N ARG A 132 -9.39 -9.32 -3.00
CA ARG A 132 -10.73 -9.76 -3.39
C ARG A 132 -10.81 -11.26 -3.58
N GLY A 133 -9.79 -11.87 -4.17
CA GLY A 133 -9.68 -13.32 -4.33
C GLY A 133 -9.66 -14.05 -2.99
N GLU A 134 -8.95 -13.52 -1.98
CA GLU A 134 -8.96 -14.06 -0.61
C GLU A 134 -10.34 -13.99 0.06
N GLN A 135 -11.20 -13.08 -0.39
CA GLN A 135 -12.58 -12.93 0.07
C GLN A 135 -13.59 -13.71 -0.81
N ALA A 136 -13.13 -14.55 -1.74
CA ALA A 136 -13.95 -15.25 -2.72
C ALA A 136 -14.82 -14.32 -3.60
N LYS A 137 -14.37 -13.08 -3.83
CA LYS A 137 -14.99 -12.10 -4.73
C LYS A 137 -14.41 -12.24 -6.13
N ASP A 138 -14.49 -13.44 -6.72
CA ASP A 138 -13.74 -13.84 -7.90
C ASP A 138 -14.01 -13.00 -9.15
N ASP A 139 -15.25 -12.59 -9.41
CA ASP A 139 -15.58 -11.80 -10.61
C ASP A 139 -14.86 -10.45 -10.60
N ILE A 140 -14.99 -9.72 -9.50
CA ILE A 140 -14.38 -8.40 -9.38
C ILE A 140 -12.86 -8.47 -9.17
N ALA A 141 -12.33 -9.59 -8.66
CA ALA A 141 -10.90 -9.85 -8.64
C ALA A 141 -10.36 -10.05 -10.07
N ALA A 142 -11.08 -10.81 -10.90
CA ALA A 142 -10.72 -11.00 -12.31
C ALA A 142 -10.77 -9.68 -13.10
N ASP A 143 -11.72 -8.79 -12.80
CA ASP A 143 -11.79 -7.47 -13.42
C ASP A 143 -10.58 -6.61 -13.07
N ASP A 144 -10.14 -6.62 -11.81
CA ASP A 144 -8.92 -5.93 -11.38
C ASP A 144 -7.69 -6.44 -12.14
N PHE A 145 -7.55 -7.77 -12.29
CA PHE A 145 -6.43 -8.35 -13.05
C PHE A 145 -6.48 -8.01 -14.53
N ARG A 146 -7.66 -7.97 -15.15
CA ARG A 146 -7.80 -7.54 -16.57
C ARG A 146 -7.40 -6.08 -16.73
N TYR A 147 -7.83 -5.23 -15.80
CA TYR A 147 -7.49 -3.81 -15.87
C TYR A 147 -5.98 -3.59 -15.66
N ALA A 148 -5.38 -4.23 -14.65
CA ALA A 148 -3.94 -4.19 -14.45
C ALA A 148 -3.16 -4.71 -15.68
N ALA A 149 -3.67 -5.77 -16.33
CA ALA A 149 -3.10 -6.28 -17.59
C ALA A 149 -3.11 -5.23 -18.71
N SER A 150 -4.20 -4.47 -18.84
CA SER A 150 -4.29 -3.39 -19.83
C SER A 150 -3.28 -2.28 -19.57
N LEU A 151 -3.07 -1.90 -18.29
CA LEU A 151 -2.08 -0.91 -17.89
C LEU A 151 -0.65 -1.39 -18.19
N TYR A 152 -0.30 -2.63 -17.81
CA TYR A 152 1.02 -3.20 -18.12
C TYR A 152 1.26 -3.31 -19.63
N ASN A 153 0.23 -3.64 -20.40
CA ASN A 153 0.35 -3.67 -21.87
C ASN A 153 0.62 -2.28 -22.44
N ALA A 154 -0.05 -1.25 -21.93
CA ALA A 154 0.17 0.15 -22.31
C ALA A 154 1.60 0.62 -21.95
N GLN A 155 2.18 0.08 -20.85
CA GLN A 155 3.55 0.34 -20.42
C GLN A 155 4.61 -0.52 -21.12
N GLY A 156 4.22 -1.37 -22.09
CA GLY A 156 5.12 -2.26 -22.82
C GLY A 156 5.50 -3.56 -22.07
N SER A 157 4.96 -3.79 -20.89
CA SER A 157 5.23 -4.97 -20.06
C SER A 157 4.30 -6.14 -20.44
N THR A 158 4.42 -6.62 -21.66
CA THR A 158 3.51 -7.61 -22.29
C THR A 158 3.49 -8.96 -21.58
N ASP A 159 4.58 -9.39 -20.98
CA ASP A 159 4.65 -10.67 -20.26
C ASP A 159 3.81 -10.63 -18.97
N TRP A 160 3.87 -9.53 -18.24
CA TRP A 160 3.04 -9.34 -17.05
C TRP A 160 1.56 -9.18 -17.42
N ALA A 161 1.27 -8.46 -18.52
CA ALA A 161 -0.09 -8.35 -19.03
C ALA A 161 -0.68 -9.73 -19.38
N ARG A 162 0.10 -10.61 -20.01
CA ARG A 162 -0.31 -11.99 -20.33
C ARG A 162 -0.60 -12.80 -19.08
N GLN A 163 0.33 -12.81 -18.11
CA GLN A 163 0.18 -13.54 -16.85
C GLN A 163 -1.08 -13.11 -16.10
N LEU A 164 -1.35 -11.80 -16.02
CA LEU A 164 -2.56 -11.28 -15.38
C LEU A 164 -3.84 -11.63 -16.13
N THR A 165 -3.80 -11.64 -17.46
CA THR A 165 -4.93 -12.07 -18.28
C THR A 165 -5.27 -13.55 -18.03
N ASP A 166 -4.26 -14.40 -17.92
CA ASP A 166 -4.45 -15.83 -17.65
C ASP A 166 -4.91 -16.07 -16.19
N ALA A 167 -4.41 -15.30 -15.24
CA ALA A 167 -4.90 -15.32 -13.86
C ALA A 167 -6.37 -14.90 -13.79
N ALA A 168 -6.78 -13.85 -14.50
CA ALA A 168 -8.17 -13.41 -14.55
C ALA A 168 -9.11 -14.51 -15.09
N LYS A 169 -8.68 -15.22 -16.14
CA LYS A 169 -9.43 -16.39 -16.67
C LYS A 169 -9.55 -17.49 -15.62
N SER A 170 -8.45 -17.83 -14.96
CA SER A 170 -8.41 -18.90 -13.94
C SER A 170 -9.32 -18.58 -12.75
N VAL A 171 -9.33 -17.32 -12.30
CA VAL A 171 -10.19 -16.86 -11.20
C VAL A 171 -11.65 -16.89 -11.60
N SER A 172 -12.00 -16.43 -12.80
CA SER A 172 -13.38 -16.48 -13.32
C SER A 172 -13.89 -17.92 -13.49
N GLN A 173 -13.04 -18.86 -13.91
CA GLN A 173 -13.41 -20.27 -14.09
C GLN A 173 -13.69 -20.98 -12.77
N ARG A 174 -13.04 -20.60 -11.67
CA ARG A 174 -13.26 -21.17 -10.34
C ARG A 174 -14.73 -21.11 -9.93
N ARG A 175 -15.38 -19.98 -10.17
CA ARG A 175 -16.79 -19.80 -9.84
C ARG A 175 -17.71 -20.76 -10.58
N PHE A 176 -17.45 -21.05 -11.87
CA PHE A 176 -18.25 -22.00 -12.62
C PHE A 176 -18.12 -23.43 -12.07
N GLN A 177 -16.93 -23.82 -11.61
CA GLN A 177 -16.69 -25.11 -10.97
C GLN A 177 -17.36 -25.21 -9.60
N ASP A 178 -17.31 -24.13 -8.78
CA ASP A 178 -17.96 -24.10 -7.47
C ASP A 178 -19.49 -24.06 -7.57
N LEU A 179 -20.06 -23.41 -8.56
CA LEU A 179 -21.50 -23.42 -8.82
C LEU A 179 -21.98 -24.81 -9.26
N SER A 180 -21.23 -25.51 -10.11
CA SER A 180 -21.54 -26.88 -10.53
C SER A 180 -21.30 -27.91 -9.42
N ALA A 181 -20.39 -27.64 -8.47
CA ALA A 181 -20.15 -28.50 -7.30
C ALA A 181 -21.18 -28.32 -6.18
N LYS A 182 -21.87 -27.17 -6.10
CA LYS A 182 -22.95 -26.91 -5.13
C LYS A 182 -24.23 -27.69 -5.41
N GLU A 183 -24.41 -28.19 -6.62
CA GLU A 183 -25.50 -29.14 -6.95
C GLU A 183 -25.20 -30.57 -6.46
N GLY A 184 -23.99 -30.88 -5.96
CA GLY A 184 -23.57 -32.17 -5.46
C GLY A 184 -22.66 -32.09 -4.24
N LYS A 185 -23.23 -32.13 -3.03
CA LYS A 185 -22.62 -32.43 -1.71
C LYS A 185 -21.37 -31.66 -1.28
N GLY A 186 -21.46 -31.06 -0.11
CA GLY A 186 -20.50 -30.20 0.57
C GLY A 186 -19.04 -30.65 0.61
N ILE A 187 -18.15 -29.70 0.40
CA ILE A 187 -16.72 -29.83 0.66
C ILE A 187 -16.22 -28.50 1.27
N GLY A 188 -16.04 -28.51 2.58
CA GLY A 188 -15.47 -27.40 3.37
C GLY A 188 -13.94 -27.43 3.50
N GLY A 189 -13.19 -28.11 2.63
CA GLY A 189 -11.75 -28.30 2.79
C GLY A 189 -10.87 -27.99 1.56
N GLN A 190 -11.45 -27.80 0.38
CA GLN A 190 -10.68 -27.61 -0.87
C GLN A 190 -10.52 -26.13 -1.30
N LEU A 191 -11.20 -25.20 -0.64
CA LEU A 191 -11.14 -23.77 -0.97
C LEU A 191 -9.73 -23.18 -0.84
N LEU A 192 -8.97 -23.55 0.17
CA LEU A 192 -7.61 -23.03 0.41
C LEU A 192 -6.56 -23.50 -0.61
N GLN A 193 -6.67 -24.72 -1.15
CA GLN A 193 -5.69 -25.24 -2.12
C GLN A 193 -5.86 -24.65 -3.53
N ASN A 194 -7.07 -24.28 -3.93
CA ASN A 194 -7.34 -23.73 -5.26
C ASN A 194 -7.00 -22.22 -5.37
N THR A 195 -7.06 -21.48 -4.26
CA THR A 195 -6.61 -20.08 -4.19
C THR A 195 -5.12 -19.96 -4.51
N ILE A 196 -4.32 -20.90 -4.00
CA ILE A 196 -2.85 -20.95 -4.22
C ILE A 196 -2.51 -21.24 -5.69
N SER A 197 -3.32 -22.01 -6.42
CA SER A 197 -3.02 -22.38 -7.81
C SER A 197 -3.15 -21.22 -8.80
N GLY A 198 -4.19 -20.38 -8.66
CA GLY A 198 -4.35 -19.17 -9.49
C GLY A 198 -3.32 -18.09 -9.19
N LEU A 199 -2.94 -17.95 -7.91
CA LEU A 199 -1.91 -17.01 -7.48
C LEU A 199 -0.49 -17.45 -7.86
N ARG A 200 -0.24 -18.76 -8.04
CA ARG A 200 1.07 -19.26 -8.53
C ARG A 200 1.44 -18.73 -9.90
N MET A 201 0.47 -18.52 -10.78
CA MET A 201 0.72 -17.98 -12.13
C MET A 201 1.19 -16.53 -12.11
N ILE A 202 0.77 -15.76 -11.10
CA ILE A 202 1.14 -14.35 -10.93
C ILE A 202 2.09 -14.14 -9.75
N ALA A 203 2.71 -15.21 -9.23
CA ALA A 203 3.55 -15.13 -8.03
C ALA A 203 4.62 -14.02 -8.08
N PRO A 204 5.35 -13.80 -9.19
CA PRO A 204 6.32 -12.71 -9.26
C PRO A 204 5.67 -11.31 -9.18
N ILE A 205 4.52 -11.13 -9.85
CA ILE A 205 3.78 -9.85 -9.83
C ILE A 205 3.10 -9.66 -8.48
N ALA A 206 2.51 -10.73 -7.93
CA ALA A 206 1.89 -10.73 -6.61
C ALA A 206 2.90 -10.38 -5.53
N ALA A 207 4.10 -10.97 -5.57
CA ALA A 207 5.18 -10.61 -4.67
C ALA A 207 5.51 -9.12 -4.76
N LYS A 208 5.65 -8.58 -5.98
CA LYS A 208 5.91 -7.14 -6.16
C LYS A 208 4.75 -6.26 -5.68
N ALA A 209 3.50 -6.66 -5.95
CA ALA A 209 2.31 -5.90 -5.55
C ALA A 209 2.04 -5.92 -4.03
N LEU A 210 2.60 -6.88 -3.31
CA LEU A 210 2.45 -7.04 -1.86
C LEU A 210 3.76 -6.71 -1.10
N ILE A 211 4.67 -5.98 -1.73
CA ILE A 211 5.84 -5.35 -1.10
C ILE A 211 5.54 -3.85 -0.97
N PRO A 212 5.81 -3.23 0.19
CA PRO A 212 5.66 -1.80 0.36
C PRO A 212 6.53 -1.00 -0.63
N PHE A 213 6.00 0.09 -1.19
CA PHE A 213 6.78 1.04 -1.96
C PHE A 213 7.90 1.64 -1.10
N GLY A 214 9.06 1.86 -1.70
CA GLY A 214 10.20 2.46 -1.00
C GLY A 214 11.10 1.47 -0.24
N VAL A 215 10.76 0.19 -0.21
CA VAL A 215 11.68 -0.87 0.25
C VAL A 215 12.49 -1.32 -0.95
N GLY A 216 13.61 -0.62 -1.21
CA GLY A 216 14.57 -1.01 -2.25
C GLY A 216 15.25 -2.34 -1.90
N PHE A 217 15.49 -3.16 -2.92
CA PHE A 217 16.40 -4.31 -2.86
C PHE A 217 17.84 -3.83 -2.89
#